data_e0678176e31afe9b335e22c6bbf9e3d5
#
_entry.id   e0678176e31afe9b335e22c6bbf9e3d5
#
_cell.length_a   1.000
_cell.length_b   1.000
_cell.length_c   1.000
_cell.angle_alpha   90.00
_cell.angle_beta   90.00
_cell.angle_gamma   90.00
#
_symmetry.space_group_name_H-M   'P 1'
#
loop_
_entity.id
_entity.type
_entity.pdbx_description
1 polymer ?
#
loop_
_entity_poly.entity_id
_entity_poly.type
_entity_poly.pdbx_seq_one_letter_code
_entity_poly.pdbx_strand_id
1 'polypeptide(L)'
;MESKNTSLTNTYDIVSRFATEGTVADIRPLGNGLINDTYKVSTKEADAPDYVLQRVNTTVFTNVDMLMDNIAAVTRHIRKKLEAANVTDIDRKVLRFIAADGGKLYHREADGTVWRMMVFIPNAKTYEAVTPEYSYFAGNAFGHFEDMLVDIPEKLGEVIPDFHNMEFRMKQLREVIEKNPAGRVGEDAVKQLLDLIGKDAEEMCKAERMGREGKLPKRVCHCDTKVNNMMFDEEGHVLCVI
;
A
#
# COMPACT_ATOMS: atom_id res chain seq x y z
N MET A 1 19.32 -10.04 11.61
CA MET A 1 19.18 -8.56 11.72
C MET A 1 20.30 -7.96 10.91
N GLU A 2 20.15 -7.89 9.60
CA GLU A 2 21.11 -7.20 8.73
C GLU A 2 20.83 -5.70 8.80
N SER A 3 21.90 -4.93 8.89
CA SER A 3 21.92 -3.52 9.24
C SER A 3 21.12 -2.67 8.24
N LYS A 4 20.19 -1.86 8.75
CA LYS A 4 19.48 -0.75 8.08
C LYS A 4 20.41 0.41 7.66
N ASN A 5 21.61 0.12 7.19
CA ASN A 5 22.58 1.12 6.75
C ASN A 5 22.80 1.02 5.23
N THR A 6 21.75 1.27 4.44
CA THR A 6 21.96 1.74 3.07
C THR A 6 22.64 3.11 3.23
N SER A 7 23.88 3.23 2.80
CA SER A 7 24.65 4.47 2.95
C SER A 7 23.87 5.61 2.29
N LEU A 8 23.68 6.74 3.00
CA LEU A 8 23.01 7.94 2.50
C LEU A 8 23.57 8.40 1.13
N THR A 9 24.84 8.15 0.87
CA THR A 9 25.49 8.44 -0.41
C THR A 9 24.82 7.74 -1.59
N ASN A 10 24.32 6.50 -1.41
CA ASN A 10 23.62 5.76 -2.45
C ASN A 10 22.22 6.34 -2.75
N THR A 11 21.53 6.94 -1.76
CA THR A 11 20.18 7.47 -1.99
C THR A 11 20.16 8.70 -2.90
N TYR A 12 21.19 9.54 -2.92
CA TYR A 12 21.29 10.65 -3.86
C TYR A 12 21.45 10.16 -5.31
N ASP A 13 22.25 9.12 -5.53
CA ASP A 13 22.40 8.51 -6.86
C ASP A 13 21.08 7.91 -7.34
N ILE A 14 20.32 7.25 -6.43
CA ILE A 14 18.99 6.70 -6.72
C ILE A 14 18.02 7.82 -7.09
N VAL A 15 17.98 8.93 -6.32
CA VAL A 15 17.08 10.06 -6.62
C VAL A 15 17.37 10.64 -7.99
N SER A 16 18.64 10.72 -8.41
CA SER A 16 19.02 11.23 -9.74
C SER A 16 18.48 10.41 -10.92
N ARG A 17 17.98 9.20 -10.67
CA ARG A 17 17.35 8.34 -11.68
C ARG A 17 15.88 8.70 -11.94
N PHE A 18 15.32 9.63 -11.20
CA PHE A 18 13.92 10.05 -11.33
C PHE A 18 13.81 11.46 -11.90
N ALA A 19 12.77 11.71 -12.67
CA ALA A 19 12.48 13.01 -13.28
C ALA A 19 11.94 14.01 -12.23
N THR A 20 12.78 14.35 -11.24
CA THR A 20 12.43 15.31 -10.20
C THR A 20 12.52 16.76 -10.69
N GLU A 21 11.66 17.61 -10.17
CA GLU A 21 11.75 19.06 -10.29
C GLU A 21 12.57 19.62 -9.11
N GLY A 22 13.36 20.66 -9.35
CA GLY A 22 14.18 21.30 -8.31
C GLY A 22 15.47 20.55 -7.97
N THR A 23 16.24 21.13 -7.06
CA THR A 23 17.53 20.62 -6.58
C THR A 23 17.35 19.95 -5.24
N VAL A 24 17.83 18.73 -5.08
CA VAL A 24 17.79 18.02 -3.78
C VAL A 24 18.57 18.79 -2.72
N ALA A 25 17.92 19.09 -1.61
CA ALA A 25 18.51 19.74 -0.43
C ALA A 25 18.93 18.71 0.63
N ASP A 26 18.04 17.75 0.91
CA ASP A 26 18.23 16.78 1.99
C ASP A 26 17.46 15.49 1.72
N ILE A 27 17.98 14.37 2.22
CA ILE A 27 17.31 13.06 2.19
C ILE A 27 17.38 12.48 3.61
N ARG A 28 16.21 12.22 4.21
CA ARG A 28 16.12 11.68 5.58
C ARG A 28 15.08 10.58 5.68
N PRO A 29 15.26 9.60 6.58
CA PRO A 29 14.23 8.58 6.83
C PRO A 29 12.88 9.22 7.17
N LEU A 30 11.81 8.63 6.64
CA LEU A 30 10.44 9.06 6.86
C LEU A 30 9.60 7.91 7.43
N GLY A 31 9.15 8.08 8.69
CA GLY A 31 8.31 7.10 9.37
C GLY A 31 9.04 5.80 9.75
N ASN A 32 8.28 4.85 10.29
CA ASN A 32 8.74 3.54 10.74
C ASN A 32 8.06 2.41 9.94
N GLY A 33 8.01 2.55 8.60
CA GLY A 33 7.39 1.54 7.74
C GLY A 33 7.97 0.14 8.00
N LEU A 34 7.10 -0.86 8.21
CA LEU A 34 7.50 -2.23 8.50
C LEU A 34 7.91 -3.01 7.26
N ILE A 35 7.42 -2.60 6.09
CA ILE A 35 7.59 -3.33 4.83
C ILE A 35 8.65 -2.66 3.95
N ASN A 36 8.48 -1.37 3.68
CA ASN A 36 9.35 -0.60 2.79
C ASN A 36 10.24 0.37 3.59
N ASP A 37 11.49 0.57 3.15
CA ASP A 37 12.28 1.69 3.66
C ASP A 37 11.83 2.96 2.95
N THR A 38 11.50 3.99 3.72
CA THR A 38 10.92 5.22 3.21
C THR A 38 11.76 6.42 3.61
N TYR A 39 11.98 7.33 2.68
CA TYR A 39 12.76 8.56 2.86
C TYR A 39 11.98 9.76 2.36
N LYS A 40 12.09 10.88 3.07
CA LYS A 40 11.69 12.20 2.55
C LYS A 40 12.88 12.80 1.80
N VAL A 41 12.63 13.26 0.59
CA VAL A 41 13.58 14.01 -0.24
C VAL A 41 13.08 15.45 -0.30
N SER A 42 13.84 16.38 0.29
CA SER A 42 13.48 17.80 0.29
C SER A 42 14.21 18.52 -0.84
N THR A 43 13.55 19.47 -1.47
CA THR A 43 14.08 20.33 -2.52
C THR A 43 14.50 21.69 -1.96
N LYS A 44 15.36 22.43 -2.66
CA LYS A 44 15.85 23.75 -2.26
C LYS A 44 14.87 24.86 -2.64
N GLU A 45 14.26 24.72 -3.80
CA GLU A 45 13.38 25.71 -4.40
C GLU A 45 11.99 25.63 -3.76
N ALA A 46 11.45 26.76 -3.35
CA ALA A 46 10.17 26.84 -2.64
C ALA A 46 8.96 26.45 -3.50
N ASP A 47 9.09 26.54 -4.82
CA ASP A 47 8.08 26.20 -5.82
C ASP A 47 8.23 24.78 -6.36
N ALA A 48 9.32 24.08 -6.03
CA ALA A 48 9.50 22.67 -6.36
C ALA A 48 8.92 21.75 -5.28
N PRO A 49 8.29 20.63 -5.66
CA PRO A 49 7.74 19.69 -4.67
C PRO A 49 8.85 18.93 -3.94
N ASP A 50 8.61 18.59 -2.68
CA ASP A 50 9.33 17.54 -1.99
C ASP A 50 8.84 16.16 -2.48
N TYR A 51 9.62 15.10 -2.21
CA TYR A 51 9.27 13.74 -2.64
C TYR A 51 9.36 12.73 -1.50
N VAL A 52 8.73 11.59 -1.74
CA VAL A 52 8.89 10.37 -0.95
C VAL A 52 9.61 9.33 -1.82
N LEU A 53 10.80 8.91 -1.42
CA LEU A 53 11.54 7.82 -2.01
C LEU A 53 11.30 6.54 -1.20
N GLN A 54 10.96 5.45 -1.86
CA GLN A 54 10.75 4.16 -1.18
C GLN A 54 11.56 3.05 -1.83
N ARG A 55 12.27 2.27 -1.00
CA ARG A 55 12.81 0.98 -1.40
C ARG A 55 11.72 -0.08 -1.24
N VAL A 56 11.31 -0.66 -2.36
CA VAL A 56 10.26 -1.69 -2.39
C VAL A 56 10.80 -3.01 -1.84
N ASN A 57 10.09 -3.61 -0.90
CA ASN A 57 10.43 -4.93 -0.39
C ASN A 57 10.05 -6.01 -1.39
N THR A 58 11.04 -6.46 -2.17
CA THR A 58 10.85 -7.47 -3.23
C THR A 58 10.65 -8.88 -2.70
N THR A 59 10.83 -9.14 -1.41
CA THR A 59 10.48 -10.42 -0.79
C THR A 59 8.98 -10.54 -0.53
N VAL A 60 8.31 -9.41 -0.35
CA VAL A 60 6.84 -9.31 -0.21
C VAL A 60 6.20 -9.11 -1.57
N PHE A 61 6.70 -8.15 -2.36
CA PHE A 61 6.20 -7.79 -3.68
C PHE A 61 7.10 -8.40 -4.76
N THR A 62 6.94 -9.68 -5.01
CA THR A 62 7.81 -10.44 -5.91
C THR A 62 7.67 -10.05 -7.37
N ASN A 63 6.51 -9.52 -7.79
CA ASN A 63 6.27 -9.00 -9.13
C ASN A 63 6.10 -7.48 -9.09
N VAL A 64 7.23 -6.76 -9.13
CA VAL A 64 7.24 -5.30 -9.06
C VAL A 64 6.63 -4.65 -10.30
N ASP A 65 6.81 -5.22 -11.49
CA ASP A 65 6.19 -4.70 -12.71
C ASP A 65 4.67 -4.67 -12.56
N MET A 66 4.06 -5.79 -12.18
CA MET A 66 2.62 -5.87 -11.90
C MET A 66 2.16 -4.90 -10.81
N LEU A 67 2.93 -4.78 -9.71
CA LEU A 67 2.64 -3.83 -8.64
C LEU A 67 2.55 -2.40 -9.19
N MET A 68 3.56 -1.99 -9.95
CA MET A 68 3.64 -0.61 -10.44
C MET A 68 2.66 -0.34 -11.57
N ASP A 69 2.33 -1.33 -12.40
CA ASP A 69 1.27 -1.24 -13.41
C ASP A 69 -0.11 -1.05 -12.76
N ASN A 70 -0.42 -1.80 -11.70
CA ASN A 70 -1.64 -1.62 -10.91
C ASN A 70 -1.71 -0.21 -10.30
N ILE A 71 -0.64 0.26 -9.66
CA ILE A 71 -0.57 1.59 -9.07
C ILE A 71 -0.78 2.67 -10.14
N ALA A 72 -0.12 2.54 -11.29
CA ALA A 72 -0.26 3.48 -12.40
C ALA A 72 -1.70 3.52 -12.94
N ALA A 73 -2.34 2.36 -13.10
CA ALA A 73 -3.71 2.27 -13.57
C ALA A 73 -4.69 2.95 -12.58
N VAL A 74 -4.59 2.59 -11.30
CA VAL A 74 -5.45 3.11 -10.23
C VAL A 74 -5.29 4.62 -10.07
N THR A 75 -4.07 5.12 -9.91
CA THR A 75 -3.83 6.55 -9.67
C THR A 75 -4.20 7.41 -10.87
N ARG A 76 -3.94 6.95 -12.11
CA ARG A 76 -4.37 7.62 -13.32
C ARG A 76 -5.89 7.65 -13.45
N HIS A 77 -6.59 6.56 -13.16
CA HIS A 77 -8.04 6.50 -13.23
C HIS A 77 -8.71 7.44 -12.23
N ILE A 78 -8.26 7.42 -10.96
CA ILE A 78 -8.75 8.34 -9.93
C ILE A 78 -8.48 9.80 -10.34
N ARG A 79 -7.27 10.12 -10.78
CA ARG A 79 -6.90 11.47 -11.23
C ARG A 79 -7.84 11.96 -12.32
N LYS A 80 -8.10 11.15 -13.36
CA LYS A 80 -9.01 11.48 -14.45
C LYS A 80 -10.43 11.79 -13.96
N LYS A 81 -10.94 11.05 -12.97
CA LYS A 81 -12.26 11.33 -12.36
C LYS A 81 -12.26 12.64 -11.58
N LEU A 82 -11.22 12.91 -10.81
CA LEU A 82 -11.09 14.16 -10.05
C LEU A 82 -10.99 15.37 -10.99
N GLU A 83 -10.24 15.26 -12.09
CA GLU A 83 -10.15 16.29 -13.13
C GLU A 83 -11.52 16.54 -13.79
N ALA A 84 -12.24 15.49 -14.16
CA ALA A 84 -13.58 15.58 -14.73
C ALA A 84 -14.61 16.21 -13.77
N ALA A 85 -14.42 16.03 -12.48
CA ALA A 85 -15.23 16.63 -11.43
C ALA A 85 -14.79 18.06 -11.04
N ASN A 86 -13.78 18.63 -11.73
CA ASN A 86 -13.17 19.93 -11.44
C ASN A 86 -12.69 20.08 -9.97
N VAL A 87 -12.17 19.00 -9.39
CA VAL A 87 -11.62 19.03 -8.04
C VAL A 87 -10.32 19.82 -8.07
N THR A 88 -10.15 20.72 -7.11
CA THR A 88 -8.89 21.44 -6.86
C THR A 88 -7.92 20.60 -6.04
N ASP A 89 -6.64 20.93 -6.04
CA ASP A 89 -5.61 20.26 -5.23
C ASP A 89 -5.50 18.73 -5.48
N ILE A 90 -5.61 18.30 -6.74
CA ILE A 90 -5.63 16.88 -7.11
C ILE A 90 -4.38 16.15 -6.59
N ASP A 91 -3.20 16.79 -6.56
CA ASP A 91 -1.96 16.19 -6.07
C ASP A 91 -1.97 15.90 -4.55
N ARG A 92 -2.96 16.42 -3.82
CA ARG A 92 -3.23 16.05 -2.44
C ARG A 92 -4.35 15.01 -2.29
N LYS A 93 -5.07 14.69 -3.37
CA LYS A 93 -6.22 13.76 -3.36
C LYS A 93 -5.91 12.39 -3.95
N VAL A 94 -4.83 12.28 -4.71
CA VAL A 94 -4.33 11.02 -5.26
C VAL A 94 -2.81 11.06 -5.39
N LEU A 95 -2.13 9.96 -5.08
CA LEU A 95 -0.67 9.88 -5.18
C LEU A 95 -0.19 10.12 -6.62
N ARG A 96 0.88 10.92 -6.77
CA ARG A 96 1.57 11.17 -8.04
C ARG A 96 2.96 10.51 -8.02
N PHE A 97 3.13 9.44 -8.77
CA PHE A 97 4.41 8.77 -8.92
C PHE A 97 5.25 9.45 -10.00
N ILE A 98 6.58 9.46 -9.78
CA ILE A 98 7.56 10.10 -10.64
C ILE A 98 8.20 9.04 -11.53
N ALA A 99 8.31 9.34 -12.83
CA ALA A 99 8.97 8.46 -13.78
C ALA A 99 10.49 8.41 -13.50
N ALA A 100 11.03 7.20 -13.56
CA ALA A 100 12.47 6.96 -13.57
C ALA A 100 13.01 6.98 -15.00
N ASP A 101 14.33 6.85 -15.15
CA ASP A 101 15.00 6.65 -16.43
C ASP A 101 14.31 5.52 -17.22
N GLY A 102 14.04 5.77 -18.51
CA GLY A 102 13.30 4.83 -19.35
C GLY A 102 11.76 4.87 -19.20
N GLY A 103 11.21 5.81 -18.41
CA GLY A 103 9.77 6.09 -18.33
C GLY A 103 8.96 5.16 -17.42
N LYS A 104 9.58 4.20 -16.72
CA LYS A 104 8.92 3.38 -15.71
C LYS A 104 8.73 4.18 -14.41
N LEU A 105 7.70 3.84 -13.62
CA LEU A 105 7.45 4.48 -12.30
C LEU A 105 8.28 3.86 -11.16
N TYR A 106 9.35 3.18 -11.50
CA TYR A 106 10.33 2.63 -10.57
C TYR A 106 11.69 2.49 -11.25
N HIS A 107 12.74 2.50 -10.44
CA HIS A 107 14.11 2.21 -10.84
C HIS A 107 14.56 0.88 -10.24
N ARG A 108 15.25 0.05 -11.03
CA ARG A 108 15.85 -1.20 -10.56
C ARG A 108 17.36 -1.12 -10.68
N GLU A 109 18.04 -1.27 -9.55
CA GLU A 109 19.50 -1.36 -9.48
C GLU A 109 20.03 -2.70 -10.04
N ALA A 110 21.33 -2.74 -10.32
CA ALA A 110 22.01 -3.93 -10.84
C ALA A 110 21.98 -5.12 -9.85
N ASP A 111 21.89 -4.84 -8.55
CA ASP A 111 21.76 -5.85 -7.48
C ASP A 111 20.33 -6.38 -7.31
N GLY A 112 19.38 -5.87 -8.10
CA GLY A 112 17.96 -6.23 -8.03
C GLY A 112 17.13 -5.39 -7.08
N THR A 113 17.74 -4.47 -6.31
CA THR A 113 17.01 -3.53 -5.44
C THR A 113 16.11 -2.63 -6.27
N VAL A 114 14.90 -2.40 -5.79
CA VAL A 114 13.90 -1.60 -6.51
C VAL A 114 13.49 -0.38 -5.70
N TRP A 115 13.43 0.75 -6.38
CA TRP A 115 13.06 2.04 -5.81
C TRP A 115 11.91 2.66 -6.59
N ARG A 116 10.99 3.31 -5.89
CA ARG A 116 9.94 4.15 -6.47
C ARG A 116 9.92 5.51 -5.79
N MET A 117 9.43 6.50 -6.50
CA MET A 117 9.33 7.87 -5.99
C MET A 117 7.96 8.44 -6.26
N MET A 118 7.45 9.22 -5.31
CA MET A 118 6.18 9.93 -5.44
C MET A 118 6.32 11.34 -4.85
N VAL A 119 5.43 12.24 -5.24
CA VAL A 119 5.37 13.58 -4.66
C VAL A 119 4.96 13.50 -3.19
N PHE A 120 5.65 14.25 -2.35
CA PHE A 120 5.29 14.39 -0.95
C PHE A 120 4.07 15.31 -0.80
N ILE A 121 3.09 14.90 -0.04
CA ILE A 121 1.90 15.71 0.26
C ILE A 121 2.20 16.55 1.51
N PRO A 122 2.39 17.87 1.38
CA PRO A 122 2.70 18.72 2.53
C PRO A 122 1.48 18.91 3.43
N ASN A 123 1.73 19.26 4.71
CA ASN A 123 0.69 19.54 5.70
C ASN A 123 -0.35 18.42 5.80
N ALA A 124 0.14 17.17 5.72
CA ALA A 124 -0.67 15.97 5.86
C ALA A 124 -0.21 15.16 7.08
N LYS A 125 -1.18 14.53 7.75
CA LYS A 125 -0.97 13.70 8.94
C LYS A 125 -1.57 12.33 8.72
N THR A 126 -0.97 11.32 9.35
CA THR A 126 -1.56 9.98 9.51
C THR A 126 -1.78 9.72 10.98
N TYR A 127 -2.77 8.90 11.32
CA TYR A 127 -3.08 8.55 12.71
C TYR A 127 -2.88 7.04 12.94
N GLU A 128 -2.28 6.68 14.05
CA GLU A 128 -2.13 5.27 14.46
C GLU A 128 -3.28 4.82 15.37
N ALA A 129 -3.79 5.73 16.19
CA ALA A 129 -4.90 5.44 17.10
C ALA A 129 -6.25 5.75 16.43
N VAL A 130 -7.20 4.86 16.64
CA VAL A 130 -8.55 4.93 16.06
C VAL A 130 -9.52 5.46 17.12
N THR A 131 -10.23 6.55 16.80
CA THR A 131 -11.42 6.98 17.53
C THR A 131 -12.67 6.57 16.74
N PRO A 132 -13.88 6.58 17.34
CA PRO A 132 -15.11 6.35 16.60
C PRO A 132 -15.28 7.27 15.38
N GLU A 133 -14.87 8.54 15.51
CA GLU A 133 -14.90 9.54 14.43
C GLU A 133 -13.93 9.16 13.30
N TYR A 134 -12.68 8.83 13.60
CA TYR A 134 -11.70 8.41 12.58
C TYR A 134 -12.07 7.06 11.95
N SER A 135 -12.75 6.18 12.69
CA SER A 135 -13.30 4.94 12.11
C SER A 135 -14.37 5.23 11.07
N TYR A 136 -15.24 6.21 11.32
CA TYR A 136 -16.23 6.65 10.34
C TYR A 136 -15.57 7.26 9.10
N PHE A 137 -14.59 8.15 9.27
CA PHE A 137 -13.85 8.74 8.15
C PHE A 137 -13.10 7.69 7.34
N ALA A 138 -12.50 6.69 8.01
CA ALA A 138 -11.85 5.58 7.33
C ALA A 138 -12.81 4.78 6.47
N GLY A 139 -13.95 4.36 7.04
CA GLY A 139 -14.97 3.63 6.30
C GLY A 139 -15.50 4.41 5.09
N ASN A 140 -15.77 5.70 5.26
CA ASN A 140 -16.22 6.56 4.18
C ASN A 140 -15.18 6.73 3.07
N ALA A 141 -13.92 6.99 3.44
CA ALA A 141 -12.84 7.20 2.46
C ALA A 141 -12.51 5.95 1.67
N PHE A 142 -12.45 4.77 2.31
CA PHE A 142 -12.22 3.52 1.59
C PHE A 142 -13.42 3.15 0.72
N GLY A 143 -14.66 3.38 1.18
CA GLY A 143 -15.85 3.18 0.36
C GLY A 143 -15.85 4.09 -0.87
N HIS A 144 -15.48 5.37 -0.71
CA HIS A 144 -15.34 6.29 -1.84
C HIS A 144 -14.20 5.90 -2.79
N PHE A 145 -13.07 5.44 -2.26
CA PHE A 145 -11.96 4.90 -3.07
C PHE A 145 -12.43 3.73 -3.94
N GLU A 146 -13.18 2.78 -3.38
CA GLU A 146 -13.72 1.65 -4.13
C GLU A 146 -14.77 2.08 -5.17
N ASP A 147 -15.62 3.04 -4.84
CA ASP A 147 -16.61 3.61 -5.76
C ASP A 147 -15.94 4.29 -6.97
N MET A 148 -14.86 5.03 -6.74
CA MET A 148 -14.08 5.61 -7.84
C MET A 148 -13.49 4.55 -8.77
N LEU A 149 -13.28 3.34 -8.33
CA LEU A 149 -12.65 2.26 -9.10
C LEU A 149 -13.64 1.25 -9.69
N VAL A 150 -14.96 1.46 -9.51
CA VAL A 150 -15.99 0.52 -9.97
C VAL A 150 -15.98 0.31 -11.49
N ASP A 151 -15.58 1.32 -12.24
CA ASP A 151 -15.54 1.36 -13.70
C ASP A 151 -14.11 1.46 -14.27
N ILE A 152 -13.08 1.11 -13.47
CA ILE A 152 -11.71 1.06 -13.97
C ILE A 152 -11.61 0.06 -15.12
N PRO A 153 -11.14 0.50 -16.32
CA PRO A 153 -11.13 -0.37 -17.49
C PRO A 153 -9.99 -1.40 -17.47
N GLU A 154 -8.92 -1.10 -16.74
CA GLU A 154 -7.75 -1.97 -16.66
C GLU A 154 -8.02 -3.17 -15.76
N LYS A 155 -7.60 -4.36 -16.22
CA LYS A 155 -7.61 -5.56 -15.37
C LYS A 155 -6.37 -5.56 -14.49
N LEU A 156 -6.56 -5.32 -13.18
CA LEU A 156 -5.47 -5.38 -12.22
C LEU A 156 -5.03 -6.82 -11.94
N GLY A 157 -3.72 -7.00 -11.73
CA GLY A 157 -3.15 -8.28 -11.34
C GLY A 157 -3.13 -8.48 -9.83
N GLU A 158 -3.10 -9.74 -9.39
CA GLU A 158 -2.93 -10.09 -7.96
C GLU A 158 -1.44 -10.08 -7.61
N VAL A 159 -0.98 -8.99 -6.99
CA VAL A 159 0.45 -8.81 -6.63
C VAL A 159 0.91 -9.80 -5.56
N ILE A 160 0.03 -10.13 -4.62
CA ILE A 160 0.22 -11.18 -3.60
C ILE A 160 -0.92 -12.19 -3.79
N PRO A 161 -0.69 -13.31 -4.49
CA PRO A 161 -1.73 -14.30 -4.73
C PRO A 161 -2.35 -14.82 -3.42
N ASP A 162 -3.65 -15.01 -3.41
CA ASP A 162 -4.42 -15.53 -2.27
C ASP A 162 -4.25 -14.72 -0.96
N PHE A 163 -3.92 -13.42 -1.04
CA PHE A 163 -3.59 -12.61 0.14
C PHE A 163 -4.69 -12.64 1.21
N HIS A 164 -5.94 -12.44 0.80
CA HIS A 164 -7.12 -12.48 1.68
C HIS A 164 -8.01 -13.70 1.47
N ASN A 165 -7.55 -14.73 0.77
CA ASN A 165 -8.31 -15.95 0.55
C ASN A 165 -8.38 -16.78 1.83
N MET A 166 -9.54 -16.76 2.51
CA MET A 166 -9.72 -17.47 3.78
C MET A 166 -9.68 -18.98 3.63
N GLU A 167 -10.11 -19.56 2.53
CA GLU A 167 -10.01 -21.00 2.30
C GLU A 167 -8.53 -21.43 2.22
N PHE A 168 -7.70 -20.62 1.54
CA PHE A 168 -6.27 -20.82 1.48
C PHE A 168 -5.61 -20.67 2.87
N ARG A 169 -5.98 -19.65 3.63
CA ARG A 169 -5.48 -19.46 5.01
C ARG A 169 -5.86 -20.62 5.93
N MET A 170 -7.09 -21.12 5.83
CA MET A 170 -7.53 -22.29 6.60
C MET A 170 -6.80 -23.57 6.20
N LYS A 171 -6.45 -23.73 4.91
CA LYS A 171 -5.61 -24.82 4.46
C LYS A 171 -4.21 -24.74 5.08
N GLN A 172 -3.57 -23.57 5.01
CA GLN A 172 -2.25 -23.34 5.63
C GLN A 172 -2.26 -23.62 7.13
N LEU A 173 -3.30 -23.14 7.85
CA LEU A 173 -3.44 -23.38 9.29
C LEU A 173 -3.51 -24.89 9.58
N ARG A 174 -4.33 -25.64 8.85
CA ARG A 174 -4.43 -27.10 9.04
C ARG A 174 -3.11 -27.82 8.83
N GLU A 175 -2.36 -27.45 7.80
CA GLU A 175 -1.03 -28.03 7.51
C GLU A 175 -0.03 -27.73 8.65
N VAL A 176 -0.07 -26.53 9.23
CA VAL A 176 0.80 -26.16 10.36
C VAL A 176 0.40 -26.89 11.62
N ILE A 177 -0.91 -27.06 11.89
CA ILE A 177 -1.40 -27.86 13.03
C ILE A 177 -0.92 -29.30 12.94
N GLU A 178 -1.07 -29.93 11.76
CA GLU A 178 -0.65 -31.30 11.52
C GLU A 178 0.86 -31.50 11.71
N LYS A 179 1.67 -30.60 11.15
CA LYS A 179 3.14 -30.66 11.28
C LYS A 179 3.65 -30.26 12.67
N ASN A 180 2.91 -29.43 13.38
CA ASN A 180 3.26 -28.89 14.70
C ASN A 180 4.74 -28.48 14.87
N PRO A 181 5.31 -27.66 13.96
CA PRO A 181 6.76 -27.41 13.91
C PRO A 181 7.31 -26.71 15.17
N ALA A 182 6.47 -25.97 15.88
CA ALA A 182 6.83 -25.27 17.12
C ALA A 182 6.47 -26.06 18.38
N GLY A 183 5.84 -27.25 18.27
CA GLY A 183 5.42 -28.08 19.40
C GLY A 183 4.29 -27.50 20.26
N ARG A 184 3.59 -26.43 19.77
CA ARG A 184 2.67 -25.63 20.60
C ARG A 184 1.20 -26.02 20.52
N VAL A 185 0.81 -26.91 19.60
CA VAL A 185 -0.61 -27.29 19.40
C VAL A 185 -1.26 -27.89 20.67
N GLY A 186 -0.45 -28.48 21.57
CA GLY A 186 -0.91 -29.03 22.84
C GLY A 186 -1.17 -27.99 23.95
N GLU A 187 -0.73 -26.74 23.80
CA GLU A 187 -0.92 -25.69 24.80
C GLU A 187 -2.42 -25.29 24.88
N ASP A 188 -2.94 -25.09 26.09
CA ASP A 188 -4.35 -24.83 26.34
C ASP A 188 -4.81 -23.51 25.68
N ALA A 189 -3.97 -22.46 25.71
CA ALA A 189 -4.26 -21.20 25.02
C ALA A 189 -4.34 -21.37 23.48
N VAL A 190 -3.47 -22.21 22.91
CA VAL A 190 -3.49 -22.50 21.47
C VAL A 190 -4.74 -23.31 21.11
N LYS A 191 -5.11 -24.32 21.89
CA LYS A 191 -6.35 -25.09 21.67
C LYS A 191 -7.59 -24.19 21.69
N GLN A 192 -7.70 -23.29 22.67
CA GLN A 192 -8.83 -22.35 22.75
C GLN A 192 -8.94 -21.45 21.52
N LEU A 193 -7.79 -20.95 21.00
CA LEU A 193 -7.76 -20.15 19.77
C LEU A 193 -8.13 -20.97 18.53
N LEU A 194 -7.66 -22.22 18.44
CA LEU A 194 -8.01 -23.11 17.32
C LEU A 194 -9.49 -23.48 17.33
N ASP A 195 -10.09 -23.70 18.52
CA ASP A 195 -11.53 -23.95 18.65
C ASP A 195 -12.34 -22.73 18.25
N LEU A 196 -11.92 -21.52 18.62
CA LEU A 196 -12.55 -20.27 18.21
C LEU A 196 -12.50 -20.08 16.69
N ILE A 197 -11.32 -20.21 16.09
CA ILE A 197 -11.14 -20.12 14.63
C ILE A 197 -11.99 -21.17 13.91
N GLY A 198 -12.03 -22.41 14.45
CA GLY A 198 -12.78 -23.52 13.86
C GLY A 198 -14.28 -23.27 13.82
N LYS A 199 -14.85 -22.58 14.83
CA LYS A 199 -16.28 -22.22 14.86
C LYS A 199 -16.68 -21.27 13.74
N ASP A 200 -15.81 -20.30 13.42
CA ASP A 200 -16.12 -19.23 12.48
C ASP A 200 -15.59 -19.50 11.06
N ALA A 201 -14.74 -20.52 10.90
CA ALA A 201 -14.01 -20.80 9.66
C ALA A 201 -14.92 -20.97 8.44
N GLU A 202 -16.06 -21.64 8.58
CA GLU A 202 -16.99 -21.85 7.47
C GLU A 202 -17.66 -20.57 6.99
N GLU A 203 -18.09 -19.73 7.91
CA GLU A 203 -18.70 -18.44 7.58
C GLU A 203 -17.67 -17.48 6.99
N MET A 204 -16.46 -17.47 7.51
CA MET A 204 -15.36 -16.65 6.97
C MET A 204 -14.97 -17.05 5.56
N CYS A 205 -15.08 -18.32 5.18
CA CYS A 205 -14.81 -18.82 3.84
C CYS A 205 -15.97 -18.59 2.84
N LYS A 206 -17.12 -18.09 3.31
CA LYS A 206 -18.33 -17.93 2.49
C LYS A 206 -18.15 -16.96 1.33
N ALA A 207 -17.38 -15.88 1.52
CA ALA A 207 -17.13 -14.89 0.47
C ALA A 207 -16.44 -15.51 -0.76
N GLU A 208 -15.45 -16.37 -0.54
CA GLU A 208 -14.74 -17.07 -1.62
C GLU A 208 -15.69 -18.00 -2.40
N ARG A 209 -16.56 -18.73 -1.70
CA ARG A 209 -17.55 -19.59 -2.35
C ARG A 209 -18.54 -18.77 -3.19
N MET A 210 -19.07 -17.68 -2.63
CA MET A 210 -20.00 -16.80 -3.34
C MET A 210 -19.35 -16.14 -4.56
N GLY A 211 -18.08 -15.78 -4.47
CA GLY A 211 -17.31 -15.25 -5.61
C GLY A 211 -17.20 -16.26 -6.74
N ARG A 212 -16.85 -17.53 -6.44
CA ARG A 212 -16.78 -18.61 -7.43
C ARG A 212 -18.15 -18.95 -8.06
N GLU A 213 -19.20 -18.83 -7.28
CA GLU A 213 -20.59 -19.05 -7.74
C GLU A 213 -21.16 -17.86 -8.53
N GLY A 214 -20.40 -16.77 -8.67
CA GLY A 214 -20.86 -15.55 -9.35
C GLY A 214 -21.90 -14.73 -8.56
N LYS A 215 -22.13 -15.06 -7.29
CA LYS A 215 -23.09 -14.34 -6.40
C LYS A 215 -22.48 -13.07 -5.81
N LEU A 216 -21.16 -13.01 -5.72
CA LEU A 216 -20.41 -11.85 -5.24
C LEU A 216 -19.49 -11.36 -6.35
N PRO A 217 -19.72 -10.17 -6.94
CA PRO A 217 -18.87 -9.64 -7.99
C PRO A 217 -17.52 -9.20 -7.42
N LYS A 218 -16.43 -9.47 -8.18
CA LYS A 218 -15.11 -8.92 -7.82
C LYS A 218 -15.13 -7.39 -7.93
N ARG A 219 -14.45 -6.74 -6.98
CA ARG A 219 -14.21 -5.29 -6.96
C ARG A 219 -12.72 -5.04 -6.69
N VAL A 220 -12.25 -3.87 -7.07
CA VAL A 220 -10.92 -3.40 -6.67
C VAL A 220 -11.03 -2.91 -5.24
N CYS A 221 -10.22 -3.50 -4.37
CA CYS A 221 -10.15 -3.15 -2.95
C CYS A 221 -8.73 -2.73 -2.60
N HIS A 222 -8.59 -1.85 -1.60
CA HIS A 222 -7.29 -1.41 -1.11
C HIS A 222 -6.50 -2.53 -0.41
N CYS A 223 -7.20 -3.50 0.19
CA CYS A 223 -6.64 -4.69 0.88
C CYS A 223 -5.86 -4.43 2.16
N ASP A 224 -5.77 -3.20 2.65
CA ASP A 224 -5.18 -2.84 3.96
C ASP A 224 -5.89 -1.59 4.52
N THR A 225 -7.19 -1.73 4.79
CA THR A 225 -8.10 -0.64 5.17
C THR A 225 -7.95 -0.25 6.64
N LYS A 226 -6.82 0.37 6.98
CA LYS A 226 -6.55 0.90 8.31
C LYS A 226 -6.34 2.41 8.28
N VAL A 227 -6.62 3.09 9.40
CA VAL A 227 -6.59 4.56 9.48
C VAL A 227 -5.24 5.18 9.13
N ASN A 228 -4.13 4.48 9.39
CA ASN A 228 -2.79 4.97 9.05
C ASN A 228 -2.43 4.81 7.56
N ASN A 229 -3.31 4.21 6.74
CA ASN A 229 -3.24 4.24 5.27
C ASN A 229 -4.12 5.35 4.68
N MET A 230 -4.40 6.37 5.47
CA MET A 230 -5.11 7.59 5.04
C MET A 230 -4.32 8.82 5.47
N MET A 231 -4.32 9.83 4.62
CA MET A 231 -3.80 11.15 4.96
C MET A 231 -4.94 12.10 5.30
N PHE A 232 -4.71 12.92 6.31
CA PHE A 232 -5.60 13.97 6.78
C PHE A 232 -4.91 15.33 6.68
N ASP A 233 -5.67 16.39 6.46
CA ASP A 233 -5.17 17.75 6.56
C ASP A 233 -4.98 18.18 8.02
N GLU A 234 -4.62 19.44 8.23
CA GLU A 234 -4.38 20.00 9.58
C GLU A 234 -5.68 20.12 10.38
N GLU A 235 -6.83 20.27 9.72
CA GLU A 235 -8.17 20.35 10.28
C GLU A 235 -8.78 18.95 10.56
N GLY A 236 -8.15 17.88 10.12
CA GLY A 236 -8.60 16.50 10.31
C GLY A 236 -9.52 15.98 9.22
N HIS A 237 -9.66 16.67 8.08
CA HIS A 237 -10.40 16.14 6.94
C HIS A 237 -9.55 15.16 6.13
N VAL A 238 -10.20 14.15 5.55
CA VAL A 238 -9.51 13.17 4.70
C VAL A 238 -9.00 13.82 3.42
N LEU A 239 -7.72 13.63 3.13
CA LEU A 239 -7.08 14.04 1.88
C LEU A 239 -7.14 12.93 0.85
N CYS A 240 -6.49 11.80 1.14
CA CYS A 240 -6.44 10.65 0.24
C CYS A 240 -6.15 9.35 1.00
N VAL A 241 -6.42 8.24 0.34
CA VAL A 241 -5.97 6.89 0.69
C VAL A 241 -4.57 6.66 0.11
N ILE A 242 -3.66 5.99 0.87
CA ILE A 242 -2.26 5.73 0.50
C ILE A 242 -1.88 4.26 0.58
#